data_cd33904aa2e49ec8aa166cebfebe3bae
#
_entry.id   cd33904aa2e49ec8aa166cebfebe3bae
#
_cell.length_a   1.000
_cell.length_b   1.000
_cell.length_c   1.000
_cell.angle_alpha   90.00
_cell.angle_beta   90.00
_cell.angle_gamma   90.00
#
_symmetry.space_group_name_H-M   'P 1'
#
loop_
_entity.id
_entity.type
_entity.pdbx_description
1 polymer ?
#
loop_
_entity_poly.entity_id
_entity_poly.type
_entity_poly.pdbx_seq_one_letter_code
_entity_poly.pdbx_strand_id
1 'polypeptide(L)'
;EALVGAIYYPPIGKRSCGPNRALLSFGKDYLDCSQDRLVSFAMIETVAGLEAVDEIAATEYLTGLFIGPGDLGISMGIGPGQDRSEPEFLEAVERVKQAARRHDLRLGIHANTPEYAANMAQQGFDLVTVCADAELVGSGAINAVQRFGQL
;
A
#
# COMPACT_ATOMS: atom_id res chain seq x y z
N GLU A 1 -4.92 5.44 14.63
CA GLU A 1 -6.29 5.61 15.16
C GLU A 1 -7.21 6.36 14.18
N ALA A 2 -6.82 7.53 13.62
CA ALA A 2 -7.68 8.32 12.73
C ALA A 2 -8.11 7.53 11.48
N LEU A 3 -7.19 6.76 10.86
CA LEU A 3 -7.48 5.90 9.72
C LEU A 3 -8.55 4.85 10.06
N VAL A 4 -8.35 4.12 11.14
CA VAL A 4 -9.31 3.10 11.62
C VAL A 4 -10.67 3.74 11.93
N GLY A 5 -10.67 4.88 12.63
CA GLY A 5 -11.88 5.64 12.91
C GLY A 5 -12.67 6.05 11.66
N ALA A 6 -12.00 6.34 10.54
CA ALA A 6 -12.63 6.71 9.29
C ALA A 6 -13.12 5.52 8.45
N ILE A 7 -12.47 4.37 8.57
CA ILE A 7 -12.76 3.17 7.76
C ILE A 7 -13.91 2.34 8.35
N TYR A 8 -13.91 2.14 9.67
CA TYR A 8 -14.86 1.24 10.32
C TYR A 8 -16.14 1.94 10.76
N TYR A 9 -17.24 1.19 10.78
CA TYR A 9 -18.51 1.64 11.33
C TYR A 9 -18.49 1.60 12.86
N PRO A 10 -19.38 2.35 13.54
CA PRO A 10 -19.56 2.19 14.98
C PRO A 10 -19.89 0.73 15.36
N PRO A 11 -19.43 0.22 16.51
CA PRO A 11 -18.72 0.96 17.59
C PRO A 11 -17.21 1.11 17.39
N ILE A 12 -16.58 0.44 16.43
CA ILE A 12 -15.13 0.46 16.21
C ILE A 12 -14.67 1.82 15.70
N GLY A 13 -15.33 2.35 14.69
CA GLY A 13 -14.99 3.62 14.05
C GLY A 13 -16.13 4.64 14.09
N LYS A 14 -16.02 5.63 13.20
CA LYS A 14 -16.95 6.76 13.08
C LYS A 14 -17.52 6.91 11.66
N ARG A 15 -17.30 5.89 10.81
CA ARG A 15 -17.77 5.93 9.42
C ARG A 15 -19.28 6.09 9.38
N SER A 16 -19.77 7.03 8.57
CA SER A 16 -21.21 7.22 8.35
C SER A 16 -21.82 6.03 7.64
N CYS A 17 -22.99 5.57 8.09
CA CYS A 17 -23.75 4.50 7.45
C CYS A 17 -24.49 5.05 6.23
N GLY A 18 -24.16 4.57 5.05
CA GLY A 18 -24.76 4.91 3.77
C GLY A 18 -24.05 4.21 2.62
N PRO A 19 -23.77 2.88 2.74
CA PRO A 19 -22.92 2.17 1.80
C PRO A 19 -23.66 1.74 0.52
N ASN A 20 -24.32 2.68 -0.17
CA ASN A 20 -25.20 2.37 -1.32
C ASN A 20 -24.50 1.48 -2.38
N ARG A 21 -23.26 1.82 -2.77
CA ARG A 21 -22.52 1.03 -3.76
C ARG A 21 -22.12 -0.34 -3.22
N ALA A 22 -21.74 -0.43 -1.95
CA ALA A 22 -21.38 -1.70 -1.32
C ALA A 22 -22.60 -2.61 -1.19
N LEU A 23 -23.76 -2.07 -0.83
CA LEU A 23 -25.03 -2.82 -0.80
C LEU A 23 -25.42 -3.38 -2.17
N LEU A 24 -25.18 -2.61 -3.24
CA LEU A 24 -25.41 -3.09 -4.62
C LEU A 24 -24.47 -4.23 -5.03
N SER A 25 -23.21 -4.18 -4.56
CA SER A 25 -22.19 -5.17 -4.93
C SER A 25 -22.18 -6.40 -4.03
N PHE A 26 -22.46 -6.24 -2.73
CA PHE A 26 -22.31 -7.30 -1.72
C PHE A 26 -23.60 -7.75 -1.06
N GLY A 27 -24.75 -7.11 -1.41
CA GLY A 27 -26.05 -7.46 -0.87
C GLY A 27 -26.39 -6.73 0.45
N LYS A 28 -27.62 -7.03 0.95
CA LYS A 28 -28.18 -6.34 2.12
C LYS A 28 -27.42 -6.62 3.43
N ASP A 29 -26.76 -7.76 3.50
CA ASP A 29 -26.01 -8.21 4.70
C ASP A 29 -24.62 -7.60 4.79
N TYR A 30 -24.28 -6.65 3.88
CA TYR A 30 -22.97 -6.03 3.85
C TYR A 30 -22.57 -5.41 5.18
N LEU A 31 -23.47 -4.73 5.87
CA LEU A 31 -23.17 -4.08 7.15
C LEU A 31 -22.80 -5.08 8.23
N ASP A 32 -23.47 -6.23 8.26
CA ASP A 32 -23.24 -7.27 9.27
C ASP A 32 -21.87 -7.95 9.13
N CYS A 33 -21.34 -8.00 7.89
CA CYS A 33 -20.05 -8.61 7.58
C CYS A 33 -18.99 -7.58 7.13
N SER A 34 -19.27 -6.29 7.21
CA SER A 34 -18.36 -5.25 6.69
C SER A 34 -17.01 -5.23 7.39
N GLN A 35 -16.96 -5.54 8.67
CA GLN A 35 -15.71 -5.55 9.44
C GLN A 35 -14.74 -6.62 8.93
N ASP A 36 -15.26 -7.80 8.56
CA ASP A 36 -14.47 -8.93 8.06
C ASP A 36 -14.00 -8.72 6.61
N ARG A 37 -14.62 -7.77 5.90
CA ARG A 37 -14.33 -7.47 4.48
C ARG A 37 -13.45 -6.24 4.28
N LEU A 38 -13.34 -5.39 5.29
CA LEU A 38 -12.55 -4.18 5.20
C LEU A 38 -11.07 -4.50 5.39
N VAL A 39 -10.26 -3.92 4.52
CA VAL A 39 -8.81 -4.03 4.55
C VAL A 39 -8.24 -2.63 4.73
N SER A 40 -7.47 -2.42 5.80
CA SER A 40 -6.88 -1.14 6.16
C SER A 40 -5.36 -1.24 6.20
N PHE A 41 -4.68 -0.52 5.31
CA PHE A 41 -3.22 -0.40 5.33
C PHE A 41 -2.82 1.02 5.74
N ALA A 42 -1.93 1.14 6.71
CA ALA A 42 -1.26 2.40 7.00
C ALA A 42 -0.04 2.55 6.09
N MET A 43 0.01 3.65 5.35
CA MET A 43 1.13 3.94 4.45
C MET A 43 2.31 4.51 5.23
N ILE A 44 3.48 3.90 5.06
CA ILE A 44 4.75 4.32 5.61
C ILE A 44 5.55 4.95 4.47
N GLU A 45 5.55 6.26 4.41
CA GLU A 45 6.11 7.04 3.28
C GLU A 45 6.88 8.27 3.72
N THR A 46 7.15 8.39 5.03
CA THR A 46 7.96 9.46 5.61
C THR A 46 8.91 8.94 6.68
N VAL A 47 10.00 9.65 6.92
CA VAL A 47 10.94 9.33 8.02
C VAL A 47 10.20 9.34 9.36
N ALA A 48 9.33 10.31 9.61
CA ALA A 48 8.53 10.36 10.84
C ALA A 48 7.61 9.12 10.99
N GLY A 49 6.97 8.68 9.89
CA GLY A 49 6.17 7.44 9.88
C GLY A 49 7.02 6.21 10.13
N LEU A 50 8.23 6.17 9.57
CA LEU A 50 9.19 5.09 9.79
C LEU A 50 9.67 5.06 11.26
N GLU A 51 9.91 6.21 11.86
CA GLU A 51 10.30 6.32 13.27
C GLU A 51 9.20 5.84 14.21
N ALA A 52 7.95 6.14 13.88
CA ALA A 52 6.76 5.74 14.64
C ALA A 52 6.17 4.39 14.20
N VAL A 53 6.87 3.59 13.38
CA VAL A 53 6.28 2.41 12.73
C VAL A 53 5.74 1.37 13.71
N ASP A 54 6.38 1.19 14.85
CA ASP A 54 5.90 0.25 15.88
C ASP A 54 4.62 0.75 16.57
N GLU A 55 4.54 2.06 16.83
CA GLU A 55 3.32 2.68 17.39
C GLU A 55 2.16 2.61 16.39
N ILE A 56 2.45 2.85 15.12
CA ILE A 56 1.45 2.71 14.03
C ILE A 56 0.99 1.25 13.94
N ALA A 57 1.91 0.30 13.95
CA ALA A 57 1.61 -1.12 13.86
C ALA A 57 0.80 -1.65 15.05
N ALA A 58 0.95 -1.06 16.23
CA ALA A 58 0.17 -1.42 17.43
C ALA A 58 -1.30 -0.94 17.39
N THR A 59 -1.72 -0.22 16.33
CA THR A 59 -3.09 0.27 16.21
C THR A 59 -4.06 -0.89 15.98
N GLU A 60 -5.03 -1.05 16.87
CA GLU A 60 -6.09 -2.07 16.75
C GLU A 60 -6.86 -1.92 15.42
N TYR A 61 -7.33 -3.02 14.87
CA TYR A 61 -8.07 -3.10 13.59
C TYR A 61 -7.30 -2.64 12.34
N LEU A 62 -5.99 -2.45 12.45
CA LEU A 62 -5.15 -2.25 11.27
C LEU A 62 -4.87 -3.62 10.61
N THR A 63 -5.08 -3.72 9.31
CA THR A 63 -4.81 -4.95 8.56
C THR A 63 -3.34 -5.10 8.22
N GLY A 64 -2.66 -3.99 7.88
CA GLY A 64 -1.27 -4.05 7.44
C GLY A 64 -0.58 -2.69 7.33
N LEU A 65 0.70 -2.76 7.01
CA LEU A 65 1.53 -1.62 6.66
C LEU A 65 1.83 -1.66 5.16
N PHE A 66 1.80 -0.49 4.52
CA PHE A 66 2.10 -0.35 3.10
C PHE A 66 3.25 0.63 2.90
N ILE A 67 4.28 0.24 2.19
CA ILE A 67 5.44 1.10 1.92
C ILE A 67 5.21 1.90 0.64
N GLY A 68 5.32 3.24 0.74
CA GLY A 68 5.35 4.17 -0.38
C GLY A 68 6.78 4.55 -0.74
N PRO A 69 7.48 3.82 -1.66
CA PRO A 69 8.92 4.00 -1.87
C PRO A 69 9.29 5.36 -2.47
N GLY A 70 8.42 5.96 -3.27
CA GLY A 70 8.65 7.27 -3.86
C GLY A 70 8.78 8.35 -2.79
N ASP A 71 7.73 8.52 -1.99
CA ASP A 71 7.67 9.56 -0.97
C ASP A 71 8.62 9.26 0.21
N LEU A 72 8.74 7.99 0.61
CA LEU A 72 9.72 7.60 1.63
C LEU A 72 11.13 7.96 1.20
N GLY A 73 11.52 7.66 -0.05
CA GLY A 73 12.84 8.02 -0.57
C GLY A 73 13.09 9.53 -0.60
N ILE A 74 12.09 10.31 -1.01
CA ILE A 74 12.16 11.79 -0.95
C ILE A 74 12.33 12.24 0.51
N SER A 75 11.55 11.70 1.44
CA SER A 75 11.60 12.02 2.86
C SER A 75 12.95 11.67 3.50
N MET A 76 13.59 10.59 3.03
CA MET A 76 14.95 10.18 3.47
C MET A 76 16.08 10.99 2.81
N GLY A 77 15.77 11.86 1.85
CA GLY A 77 16.77 12.63 1.10
C GLY A 77 17.48 11.86 -0.01
N ILE A 78 17.01 10.67 -0.37
CA ILE A 78 17.56 9.83 -1.46
C ILE A 78 17.04 10.31 -2.83
N GLY A 79 15.95 11.09 -2.85
CA GLY A 79 15.31 11.59 -4.04
C GLY A 79 14.16 10.71 -4.55
N PRO A 80 13.53 11.07 -5.68
CA PRO A 80 12.42 10.32 -6.24
C PRO A 80 12.86 8.97 -6.81
N GLY A 81 11.99 7.97 -6.75
CA GLY A 81 12.24 6.63 -7.30
C GLY A 81 11.28 5.61 -6.71
N GLN A 82 10.98 4.54 -7.45
CA GLN A 82 10.01 3.52 -7.04
C GLN A 82 10.69 2.18 -6.72
N ASP A 83 11.28 1.55 -7.69
CA ASP A 83 11.92 0.23 -7.53
C ASP A 83 13.35 0.41 -6.99
N ARG A 84 13.46 0.54 -5.68
CA ARG A 84 14.65 0.98 -4.98
C ARG A 84 15.55 -0.16 -4.54
N SER A 85 16.86 0.11 -4.53
CA SER A 85 17.91 -0.84 -4.10
C SER A 85 18.99 -0.20 -3.23
N GLU A 86 18.84 1.07 -2.85
CA GLU A 86 19.78 1.78 -1.98
C GLU A 86 19.81 1.12 -0.59
N PRO A 87 21.00 0.87 -0.01
CA PRO A 87 21.12 0.16 1.27
C PRO A 87 20.27 0.77 2.39
N GLU A 88 20.29 2.09 2.52
CA GLU A 88 19.51 2.81 3.53
C GLU A 88 17.99 2.65 3.35
N PHE A 89 17.51 2.56 2.10
CA PHE A 89 16.10 2.27 1.84
C PHE A 89 15.75 0.82 2.20
N LEU A 90 16.62 -0.13 1.88
CA LEU A 90 16.43 -1.54 2.23
C LEU A 90 16.42 -1.76 3.74
N GLU A 91 17.23 -1.01 4.50
CA GLU A 91 17.18 -0.99 5.97
C GLU A 91 15.83 -0.48 6.48
N ALA A 92 15.30 0.59 5.87
CA ALA A 92 13.97 1.09 6.20
C ALA A 92 12.87 0.06 5.91
N VAL A 93 12.94 -0.61 4.76
CA VAL A 93 12.03 -1.72 4.40
C VAL A 93 12.07 -2.83 5.46
N GLU A 94 13.26 -3.26 5.86
CA GLU A 94 13.40 -4.32 6.86
C GLU A 94 12.84 -3.89 8.22
N ARG A 95 12.99 -2.63 8.61
CA ARG A 95 12.39 -2.10 9.83
C ARG A 95 10.86 -2.16 9.79
N VAL A 96 10.23 -1.81 8.66
CA VAL A 96 8.77 -1.92 8.48
C VAL A 96 8.34 -3.39 8.53
N LYS A 97 9.07 -4.30 7.88
CA LYS A 97 8.82 -5.75 7.92
C LYS A 97 8.85 -6.30 9.35
N GLN A 98 9.83 -5.89 10.14
CA GLN A 98 9.94 -6.31 11.53
C GLN A 98 8.79 -5.81 12.38
N ALA A 99 8.35 -4.55 12.19
CA ALA A 99 7.19 -4.00 12.88
C ALA A 99 5.91 -4.77 12.49
N ALA A 100 5.68 -5.01 11.21
CA ALA A 100 4.52 -5.78 10.76
C ALA A 100 4.50 -7.20 11.38
N ARG A 101 5.64 -7.90 11.39
CA ARG A 101 5.75 -9.23 12.00
C ARG A 101 5.47 -9.25 13.50
N ARG A 102 5.96 -8.25 14.26
CA ARG A 102 5.73 -8.15 15.71
C ARG A 102 4.25 -8.00 16.06
N HIS A 103 3.47 -7.39 15.19
CA HIS A 103 2.05 -7.08 15.39
C HIS A 103 1.12 -7.97 14.54
N ASP A 104 1.64 -9.03 13.91
CA ASP A 104 0.88 -9.95 13.03
C ASP A 104 0.12 -9.23 11.92
N LEU A 105 0.72 -8.17 11.35
CA LEU A 105 0.16 -7.38 10.27
C LEU A 105 0.62 -7.87 8.89
N ARG A 106 -0.22 -7.66 7.90
CA ARG A 106 0.12 -7.83 6.50
C ARG A 106 1.08 -6.74 6.03
N LEU A 107 1.87 -7.06 5.01
CA LEU A 107 2.88 -6.17 4.48
C LEU A 107 2.62 -5.89 3.01
N GLY A 108 2.56 -4.61 2.65
CA GLY A 108 2.40 -4.16 1.27
C GLY A 108 3.51 -3.22 0.84
N ILE A 109 3.76 -3.17 -0.47
CA ILE A 109 4.69 -2.22 -1.08
C ILE A 109 4.22 -1.84 -2.50
N HIS A 110 4.45 -0.59 -2.86
CA HIS A 110 4.31 -0.17 -4.25
C HIS A 110 5.53 -0.58 -5.06
N ALA A 111 5.30 -1.19 -6.22
CA ALA A 111 6.31 -1.50 -7.20
C ALA A 111 5.87 -0.99 -8.58
N ASN A 112 6.84 -0.67 -9.41
CA ASN A 112 6.62 -0.07 -10.73
C ASN A 112 6.91 -1.04 -11.87
N THR A 113 7.72 -2.07 -11.61
CA THR A 113 8.03 -3.12 -12.59
C THR A 113 7.60 -4.50 -12.10
N PRO A 114 7.20 -5.39 -13.02
CA PRO A 114 6.86 -6.77 -12.68
C PRO A 114 8.01 -7.54 -12.02
N GLU A 115 9.25 -7.24 -12.40
CA GLU A 115 10.45 -7.87 -11.88
C GLU A 115 10.67 -7.51 -10.41
N TYR A 116 10.56 -6.22 -10.08
CA TYR A 116 10.66 -5.77 -8.70
C TYR A 116 9.48 -6.29 -7.86
N ALA A 117 8.27 -6.26 -8.41
CA ALA A 117 7.08 -6.82 -7.76
C ALA A 117 7.26 -8.30 -7.42
N ALA A 118 7.76 -9.11 -8.36
CA ALA A 118 8.03 -10.52 -8.14
C ALA A 118 9.09 -10.75 -7.04
N ASN A 119 10.15 -9.93 -7.03
CA ASN A 119 11.17 -9.98 -5.98
C ASN A 119 10.57 -9.65 -4.60
N MET A 120 9.74 -8.60 -4.49
CA MET A 120 9.09 -8.24 -3.22
C MET A 120 8.13 -9.35 -2.74
N ALA A 121 7.36 -9.95 -3.63
CA ALA A 121 6.50 -11.09 -3.29
C ALA A 121 7.32 -12.29 -2.74
N GLN A 122 8.46 -12.61 -3.36
CA GLN A 122 9.38 -13.64 -2.87
C GLN A 122 9.98 -13.30 -1.50
N GLN A 123 10.15 -12.01 -1.18
CA GLN A 123 10.61 -11.55 0.13
C GLN A 123 9.50 -11.54 1.21
N GLY A 124 8.28 -11.99 0.88
CA GLY A 124 7.18 -12.18 1.82
C GLY A 124 6.28 -10.96 1.97
N PHE A 125 6.17 -10.11 0.95
CA PHE A 125 5.12 -9.10 0.89
C PHE A 125 3.79 -9.74 0.48
N ASP A 126 2.72 -9.43 1.21
CA ASP A 126 1.37 -9.96 0.98
C ASP A 126 0.62 -9.20 -0.12
N LEU A 127 0.91 -7.92 -0.28
CA LEU A 127 0.30 -7.02 -1.27
C LEU A 127 1.38 -6.25 -2.02
N VAL A 128 1.46 -6.48 -3.33
CA VAL A 128 2.43 -5.79 -4.20
C VAL A 128 1.70 -5.23 -5.41
N THR A 129 1.89 -3.94 -5.71
CA THR A 129 1.46 -3.39 -7.00
C THR A 129 2.43 -3.83 -8.08
N VAL A 130 1.99 -3.95 -9.33
CA VAL A 130 2.85 -4.43 -10.43
C VAL A 130 3.27 -3.29 -11.35
N CYS A 131 2.39 -2.31 -11.53
CA CYS A 131 2.60 -1.13 -12.36
C CYS A 131 1.47 -0.13 -12.14
N ALA A 132 1.65 1.11 -12.61
CA ALA A 132 0.60 2.11 -12.67
C ALA A 132 -0.10 2.09 -14.05
N ASP A 133 -1.41 2.31 -14.07
CA ASP A 133 -2.21 2.40 -15.31
C ASP A 133 -1.71 3.52 -16.24
N ALA A 134 -1.35 4.68 -15.67
CA ALA A 134 -0.79 5.80 -16.43
C ALA A 134 0.52 5.42 -17.17
N GLU A 135 1.36 4.59 -16.56
CA GLU A 135 2.58 4.10 -17.20
C GLU A 135 2.31 3.09 -18.31
N LEU A 136 1.35 2.20 -18.10
CA LEU A 136 0.91 1.27 -19.14
C LEU A 136 0.38 2.01 -20.37
N VAL A 137 -0.45 3.02 -20.17
CA VAL A 137 -0.99 3.85 -21.24
C VAL A 137 0.13 4.64 -21.93
N GLY A 138 1.01 5.29 -21.14
CA GLY A 138 2.11 6.08 -21.67
C GLY A 138 3.11 5.25 -22.49
N SER A 139 3.57 4.14 -21.96
CA SER A 139 4.50 3.24 -22.65
C SER A 139 3.85 2.59 -23.89
N GLY A 140 2.58 2.22 -23.80
CA GLY A 140 1.81 1.72 -24.93
C GLY A 140 1.71 2.74 -26.07
N ALA A 141 1.43 4.00 -25.75
CA ALA A 141 1.36 5.07 -26.74
C ALA A 141 2.73 5.35 -27.38
N ILE A 142 3.80 5.43 -26.59
CA ILE A 142 5.17 5.62 -27.10
C ILE A 142 5.54 4.47 -28.03
N ASN A 143 5.32 3.23 -27.64
CA ASN A 143 5.61 2.05 -28.47
C ASN A 143 4.83 2.07 -29.79
N ALA A 144 3.55 2.47 -29.76
CA ALA A 144 2.73 2.57 -30.98
C ALA A 144 3.28 3.61 -31.95
N VAL A 145 3.67 4.80 -31.46
CA VAL A 145 4.25 5.88 -32.29
C VAL A 145 5.62 5.47 -32.87
N GLN A 146 6.48 4.84 -32.07
CA GLN A 146 7.78 4.35 -32.54
C GLN A 146 7.64 3.30 -33.66
N ARG A 147 6.71 2.35 -33.48
CA ARG A 147 6.43 1.33 -34.51
C ARG A 147 5.90 1.95 -35.80
N PHE A 148 4.99 2.94 -35.70
CA PHE A 148 4.49 3.66 -36.86
C PHE A 148 5.62 4.37 -37.64
N GLY A 149 6.57 5.00 -36.94
CA GLY A 149 7.69 5.68 -37.55
C GLY A 149 8.75 4.76 -38.25
N GLN A 150 8.62 3.43 -38.04
CA GLN A 150 9.50 2.42 -38.66
C GLN A 150 8.88 1.75 -39.90
N LEU A 151 7.60 2.02 -40.19
CA LEU A 151 6.88 1.53 -41.38
C LEU A 151 7.01 2.49 -42.55
#